data_5e925f238274d8ee8d39f80da58dd549
#
_entry.id   5e925f238274d8ee8d39f80da58dd549
#
_cell.length_a   1.000
_cell.length_b   1.000
_cell.length_c   1.000
_cell.angle_alpha   90.00
_cell.angle_beta   90.00
_cell.angle_gamma   90.00
#
_symmetry.space_group_name_H-M   'P 1'
#
loop_
_entity.id
_entity.type
_entity.pdbx_description
1 polymer ?
#
loop_
_entity_poly.entity_id
_entity_poly.type
_entity_poly.pdbx_seq_one_letter_code
_entity_poly.pdbx_strand_id
1 'polypeptide(L)'
;MQVSLLQRWTNSADFVIAADGGANSLVGICEEIDIVLGDFDSVRPEGRKLARREIHLPDQSKTDAEKLLDWAVEQGQKHITVVGLEGGSPDHFWGVFHSFVRPDIKIFLGFQGGRGWLVRPGASIRVATRP
;
A
#
# COMPACT_ATOMS: atom_id res chain seq x y z
N MET A 1 6.91 10.43 2.53
CA MET A 1 8.02 9.75 1.80
C MET A 1 8.58 10.69 0.76
N GLN A 2 9.88 10.70 0.55
CA GLN A 2 10.50 11.51 -0.49
C GLN A 2 10.06 11.07 -1.88
N VAL A 3 9.85 12.04 -2.77
CA VAL A 3 9.40 11.80 -4.15
C VAL A 3 10.29 10.80 -4.89
N SER A 4 11.62 10.97 -4.80
CA SER A 4 12.58 10.08 -5.47
C SER A 4 12.46 8.62 -5.00
N LEU A 5 12.22 8.41 -3.72
CA LEU A 5 12.07 7.06 -3.16
C LEU A 5 10.74 6.44 -3.57
N LEU A 6 9.66 7.20 -3.52
CA LEU A 6 8.35 6.74 -3.96
C LEU A 6 8.36 6.39 -5.46
N GLN A 7 9.05 7.19 -6.27
CA GLN A 7 9.22 6.90 -7.69
C GLN A 7 10.00 5.61 -7.93
N ARG A 8 11.04 5.34 -7.13
CA ARG A 8 11.79 4.08 -7.23
C ARG A 8 10.91 2.87 -6.88
N TRP A 9 10.08 2.96 -5.84
CA TRP A 9 9.15 1.89 -5.49
C TRP A 9 8.13 1.63 -6.59
N THR A 10 7.53 2.69 -7.14
CA THR A 10 6.53 2.56 -8.21
C THR A 10 7.14 2.05 -9.51
N ASN A 11 8.35 2.50 -9.87
CA ASN A 11 9.03 2.03 -11.08
C ASN A 11 9.44 0.55 -11.00
N SER A 12 9.71 0.04 -9.81
CA SER A 12 10.08 -1.37 -9.62
C SER A 12 8.87 -2.30 -9.47
N ALA A 13 7.69 -1.76 -9.32
CA ALA A 13 6.47 -2.55 -9.15
C ALA A 13 5.90 -2.98 -10.50
N ASP A 14 5.44 -4.23 -10.58
CA ASP A 14 4.70 -4.73 -11.76
C ASP A 14 3.27 -4.18 -11.78
N PHE A 15 2.74 -3.83 -10.61
CA PHE A 15 1.36 -3.39 -10.44
C PHE A 15 1.27 -2.42 -9.26
N VAL A 16 0.63 -1.28 -9.46
CA VAL A 16 0.49 -0.24 -8.46
C VAL A 16 -0.97 -0.05 -8.09
N ILE A 17 -1.25 -0.17 -6.80
CA ILE A 17 -2.59 0.07 -6.24
C ILE A 17 -2.47 1.21 -5.23
N ALA A 18 -3.36 2.17 -5.33
CA ALA A 18 -3.51 3.22 -4.33
C ALA A 18 -4.82 3.05 -3.57
N ALA A 19 -4.75 3.12 -2.26
CA ALA A 19 -5.93 3.13 -1.41
C ALA A 19 -6.35 4.58 -1.19
N ASP A 20 -7.50 4.95 -1.76
CA ASP A 20 -8.16 6.26 -1.66
C ASP A 20 -7.16 7.44 -1.78
N GLY A 21 -6.99 8.23 -0.72
CA GLY A 21 -6.11 9.40 -0.71
C GLY A 21 -4.64 9.10 -1.00
N GLY A 22 -4.20 7.85 -0.95
CA GLY A 22 -2.86 7.44 -1.38
C GLY A 22 -2.54 7.80 -2.83
N ALA A 23 -3.56 7.88 -3.68
CA ALA A 23 -3.41 8.31 -5.07
C ALA A 23 -2.92 9.77 -5.18
N ASN A 24 -3.29 10.62 -4.23
CA ASN A 24 -2.88 12.03 -4.24
C ASN A 24 -1.35 12.19 -4.17
N SER A 25 -0.68 11.27 -3.47
CA SER A 25 0.78 11.27 -3.33
C SER A 25 1.50 10.86 -4.61
N LEU A 26 0.80 10.25 -5.54
CA LEU A 26 1.37 9.76 -6.80
C LEU A 26 1.22 10.75 -7.96
N VAL A 27 0.52 11.86 -7.76
CA VAL A 27 0.42 12.93 -8.75
C VAL A 27 1.80 13.53 -8.99
N GLY A 28 2.22 13.56 -10.25
CA GLY A 28 3.56 14.01 -10.64
C GLY A 28 4.65 12.95 -10.50
N ILE A 29 4.34 11.76 -9.99
CA ILE A 29 5.28 10.64 -9.83
C ILE A 29 4.98 9.53 -10.81
N CYS A 30 3.71 9.14 -10.92
CA CYS A 30 3.24 8.15 -11.89
C CYS A 30 2.39 8.82 -12.96
N GLU A 31 2.50 8.35 -14.20
CA GLU A 31 1.56 8.74 -15.26
C GLU A 31 0.23 8.01 -15.11
N GLU A 32 0.28 6.77 -14.60
CA GLU A 32 -0.89 5.92 -14.37
C GLU A 32 -0.75 5.14 -13.06
N ILE A 33 -1.87 4.88 -12.43
CA ILE A 33 -2.03 3.94 -11.32
C ILE A 33 -2.93 2.82 -11.82
N ASP A 34 -2.55 1.57 -11.65
CA ASP A 34 -3.35 0.45 -12.16
C ASP A 34 -4.74 0.42 -11.53
N ILE A 35 -4.82 0.59 -10.23
CA ILE A 35 -6.09 0.62 -9.50
C ILE A 35 -6.07 1.68 -8.40
N VAL A 36 -7.15 2.44 -8.31
CA VAL A 36 -7.49 3.24 -7.13
C VAL A 36 -8.74 2.64 -6.51
N LEU A 37 -8.67 2.27 -5.24
CA LEU A 37 -9.79 1.65 -4.54
C LEU A 37 -10.08 2.35 -3.20
N GLY A 38 -11.30 2.23 -2.75
CA GLY A 38 -11.78 2.79 -1.50
C GLY A 38 -13.16 3.39 -1.64
N ASP A 39 -13.56 4.23 -0.70
CA ASP A 39 -14.83 4.95 -0.75
C ASP A 39 -14.74 6.30 -1.49
N PHE A 40 -13.52 6.71 -1.85
CA PHE A 40 -13.20 7.93 -2.59
C PHE A 40 -13.52 9.23 -1.85
N ASP A 41 -13.53 9.18 -0.53
CA ASP A 41 -13.77 10.37 0.30
C ASP A 41 -12.55 11.30 0.41
N SER A 42 -11.33 10.77 0.24
CA SER A 42 -10.06 11.49 0.41
C SER A 42 -9.31 11.73 -0.89
N VAL A 43 -9.55 10.92 -1.93
CA VAL A 43 -8.88 11.10 -3.22
C VAL A 43 -9.36 12.36 -3.93
N ARG A 44 -8.40 13.18 -4.36
CA ARG A 44 -8.68 14.39 -5.15
C ARG A 44 -8.82 14.06 -6.63
N PRO A 45 -9.46 14.93 -7.42
CA PRO A 45 -9.65 14.69 -8.86
C PRO A 45 -8.35 14.40 -9.62
N GLU A 46 -7.25 15.05 -9.25
CA GLU A 46 -5.95 14.87 -9.89
C GLU A 46 -5.41 13.44 -9.68
N GLY A 47 -5.53 12.91 -8.45
CA GLY A 47 -5.13 11.55 -8.15
C GLY A 47 -6.05 10.53 -8.80
N ARG A 48 -7.34 10.78 -8.81
CA ARG A 48 -8.34 9.91 -9.40
C ARG A 48 -8.17 9.74 -10.91
N LYS A 49 -7.76 10.82 -11.60
CA LYS A 49 -7.49 10.78 -13.04
C LYS A 49 -6.36 9.84 -13.45
N LEU A 50 -5.46 9.50 -12.52
CA LEU A 50 -4.36 8.57 -12.80
C LEU A 50 -4.84 7.12 -12.88
N ALA A 51 -6.00 6.80 -12.34
CA ALA A 51 -6.51 5.44 -12.25
C ALA A 51 -6.86 4.88 -13.63
N ARG A 52 -6.29 3.73 -13.97
CA ARG A 52 -6.74 2.93 -15.11
C ARG A 52 -8.07 2.26 -14.79
N ARG A 53 -8.25 1.88 -13.53
CA ARG A 53 -9.47 1.28 -13.03
C ARG A 53 -9.77 1.79 -11.63
N GLU A 54 -11.02 2.09 -11.36
CA GLU A 54 -11.51 2.46 -10.04
C GLU A 54 -12.34 1.32 -9.45
N ILE A 55 -12.15 1.05 -8.16
CA ILE A 55 -12.95 0.09 -7.42
C ILE A 55 -13.54 0.79 -6.21
N HIS A 56 -14.84 1.04 -6.26
CA HIS A 56 -15.56 1.71 -5.19
C HIS A 56 -15.95 0.70 -4.11
N LEU A 57 -15.41 0.88 -2.90
CA LEU A 57 -15.65 0.04 -1.73
C LEU A 57 -16.14 0.92 -0.58
N PRO A 58 -17.45 1.13 -0.47
CA PRO A 58 -18.02 2.11 0.47
C PRO A 58 -18.13 1.63 1.92
N ASP A 59 -17.80 0.38 2.22
CA ASP A 59 -17.90 -0.19 3.56
C ASP A 59 -17.09 0.61 4.58
N GLN A 60 -17.76 1.18 5.57
CA GLN A 60 -17.15 1.99 6.62
C GLN A 60 -16.64 1.16 7.81
N SER A 61 -16.92 -0.14 7.86
CA SER A 61 -16.46 -1.03 8.92
C SER A 61 -14.99 -1.47 8.73
N LYS A 62 -14.43 -1.24 7.55
CA LYS A 62 -13.05 -1.60 7.20
C LYS A 62 -12.23 -0.37 6.87
N THR A 63 -10.93 -0.41 7.23
CA THR A 63 -9.97 0.59 6.79
C THR A 63 -9.64 0.42 5.32
N ASP A 64 -9.10 1.46 4.69
CA ASP A 64 -8.65 1.38 3.30
C ASP A 64 -7.58 0.31 3.10
N ALA A 65 -6.69 0.15 4.08
CA ALA A 65 -5.67 -0.90 4.06
C ALA A 65 -6.29 -2.30 4.07
N GLU A 66 -7.29 -2.55 4.91
CA GLU A 66 -8.01 -3.83 4.94
C GLU A 66 -8.71 -4.11 3.61
N LYS A 67 -9.37 -3.11 3.03
CA LYS A 67 -10.02 -3.23 1.73
C LYS A 67 -9.02 -3.60 0.63
N LEU A 68 -7.87 -2.95 0.63
CA LEU A 68 -6.82 -3.22 -0.35
C LEU A 68 -6.28 -4.64 -0.20
N LEU A 69 -6.00 -5.07 1.01
CA LEU A 69 -5.47 -6.41 1.28
C LEU A 69 -6.49 -7.50 0.93
N ASP A 70 -7.74 -7.31 1.30
CA ASP A 70 -8.81 -8.24 0.94
C ASP A 70 -8.94 -8.38 -0.58
N TRP A 71 -8.93 -7.27 -1.28
CA TRP A 71 -8.98 -7.27 -2.73
C TRP A 71 -7.77 -7.98 -3.36
N ALA A 72 -6.56 -7.71 -2.86
CA ALA A 72 -5.34 -8.31 -3.36
C ALA A 72 -5.35 -9.84 -3.18
N VAL A 73 -5.81 -10.32 -2.03
CA VAL A 73 -5.96 -11.76 -1.76
C VAL A 73 -6.99 -12.39 -2.69
N GLU A 74 -8.12 -11.76 -2.90
CA GLU A 74 -9.16 -12.22 -3.83
C GLU A 74 -8.65 -12.33 -5.26
N GLN A 75 -7.72 -11.46 -5.66
CA GLN A 75 -7.07 -11.51 -6.98
C GLN A 75 -5.93 -12.52 -7.07
N GLY A 76 -5.67 -13.28 -6.02
CA GLY A 76 -4.63 -14.31 -6.00
C GLY A 76 -3.22 -13.79 -5.76
N GLN A 77 -3.07 -12.57 -5.29
CA GLN A 77 -1.76 -12.01 -4.96
C GLN A 77 -1.17 -12.70 -3.74
N LYS A 78 0.13 -13.04 -3.81
CA LYS A 78 0.86 -13.73 -2.73
C LYS A 78 1.81 -12.81 -1.98
N HIS A 79 2.27 -11.75 -2.62
CA HIS A 79 3.23 -10.80 -2.09
C HIS A 79 2.77 -9.38 -2.38
N ILE A 80 2.90 -8.51 -1.40
CA ILE A 80 2.61 -7.08 -1.56
C ILE A 80 3.65 -6.27 -0.80
N THR A 81 4.04 -5.15 -1.37
CA THR A 81 4.85 -4.14 -0.68
C THR A 81 3.98 -2.93 -0.40
N VAL A 82 3.90 -2.55 0.85
CA VAL A 82 3.13 -1.39 1.31
C VAL A 82 4.08 -0.25 1.60
N VAL A 83 3.79 0.91 1.04
CA VAL A 83 4.56 2.15 1.24
C VAL A 83 3.62 3.27 1.67
N GLY A 84 4.19 4.34 2.21
CA GLY A 84 3.39 5.51 2.59
C GLY A 84 2.71 5.39 3.95
N LEU A 85 3.19 4.51 4.81
CA LEU A 85 2.68 4.36 6.18
C LEU A 85 3.13 5.47 7.12
N GLU A 86 4.20 6.17 6.76
CA GLU A 86 4.82 7.20 7.57
C GLU A 86 4.08 8.54 7.43
N GLY A 87 4.16 9.37 8.45
CA GLY A 87 3.64 10.74 8.42
C GLY A 87 2.23 10.93 8.93
N GLY A 88 1.53 9.86 9.33
CA GLY A 88 0.24 9.93 9.99
C GLY A 88 0.35 9.99 11.52
N SER A 89 -0.80 10.03 12.20
CA SER A 89 -0.82 9.91 13.66
C SER A 89 -0.41 8.51 14.11
N PRO A 90 0.19 8.37 15.32
CA PRO A 90 0.54 7.03 15.85
C PRO A 90 -0.66 6.09 15.95
N ASP A 91 -1.82 6.59 16.31
CA ASP A 91 -3.04 5.80 16.41
C ASP A 91 -3.46 5.22 15.05
N HIS A 92 -3.39 6.05 14.00
CA HIS A 92 -3.68 5.62 12.64
C HIS A 92 -2.66 4.57 12.17
N PHE A 93 -1.38 4.80 12.42
CA PHE A 93 -0.31 3.86 12.07
C PHE A 93 -0.56 2.48 12.70
N TRP A 94 -0.83 2.43 14.00
CA TRP A 94 -1.09 1.17 14.70
C TRP A 94 -2.35 0.48 14.23
N GLY A 95 -3.41 1.23 13.94
CA GLY A 95 -4.66 0.68 13.40
C GLY A 95 -4.45 0.03 12.03
N VAL A 96 -3.71 0.70 11.16
CA VAL A 96 -3.36 0.17 9.83
C VAL A 96 -2.42 -1.02 9.94
N PHE A 97 -1.41 -0.93 10.79
CA PHE A 97 -0.43 -1.99 11.00
C PHE A 97 -1.10 -3.29 11.47
N HIS A 98 -2.11 -3.18 12.33
CA HIS A 98 -2.85 -4.35 12.81
C HIS A 98 -3.52 -5.12 11.68
N SER A 99 -3.96 -4.44 10.63
CA SER A 99 -4.57 -5.08 9.47
C SER A 99 -3.60 -5.93 8.64
N PHE A 100 -2.29 -5.76 8.84
CA PHE A 100 -1.25 -6.53 8.16
C PHE A 100 -0.99 -7.91 8.78
N VAL A 101 -1.58 -8.20 9.93
CA VAL A 101 -1.46 -9.51 10.59
C VAL A 101 -2.37 -10.50 9.85
N ARG A 102 -1.88 -11.03 8.74
CA ARG A 102 -2.64 -11.91 7.84
C ARG A 102 -1.83 -13.14 7.45
N PRO A 103 -2.43 -14.35 7.47
CA PRO A 103 -1.74 -15.56 7.05
C PRO A 103 -1.74 -15.80 5.53
N ASP A 104 -2.57 -15.08 4.79
CA ASP A 104 -2.93 -15.37 3.40
C ASP A 104 -2.10 -14.58 2.37
N ILE A 105 -1.28 -13.63 2.84
CA ILE A 105 -0.43 -12.81 1.97
C ILE A 105 0.87 -12.42 2.67
N LYS A 106 1.98 -12.40 1.94
CA LYS A 106 3.26 -11.88 2.45
C LYS A 106 3.33 -10.38 2.24
N ILE A 107 3.60 -9.66 3.32
CA ILE A 107 3.64 -8.21 3.32
C ILE A 107 5.05 -7.72 3.62
N PHE A 108 5.56 -6.89 2.72
CA PHE A 108 6.80 -6.16 2.87
C PHE A 108 6.46 -4.68 3.10
N LEU A 109 7.22 -4.03 3.95
CA LEU A 109 7.00 -2.63 4.29
C LEU A 109 8.16 -1.78 3.76
N GLY A 110 7.84 -0.75 2.99
CA GLY A 110 8.81 0.23 2.53
C GLY A 110 8.72 1.50 3.36
N PHE A 111 9.82 1.82 4.04
CA PHE A 111 9.96 3.06 4.80
C PHE A 111 11.02 3.94 4.17
N GLN A 112 11.01 5.22 4.51
CA GLN A 112 12.01 6.16 4.02
C GLN A 112 13.43 5.78 4.44
N GLY A 113 13.59 5.30 5.66
CA GLY A 113 14.89 4.93 6.22
C GLY A 113 15.19 3.43 6.23
N GLY A 114 14.33 2.58 5.63
CA GLY A 114 14.55 1.15 5.69
C GLY A 114 13.42 0.30 5.13
N ARG A 115 13.46 -0.98 5.50
CA ARG A 115 12.49 -1.98 5.07
C ARG A 115 12.02 -2.79 6.28
N GLY A 116 10.82 -3.32 6.21
CA GLY A 116 10.27 -4.19 7.22
C GLY A 116 9.62 -5.43 6.61
N TRP A 117 9.53 -6.46 7.43
CA TRP A 117 8.87 -7.71 7.06
C TRP A 117 7.97 -8.15 8.20
N LEU A 118 6.84 -8.74 7.85
CA LEU A 118 5.99 -9.41 8.82
C LEU A 118 6.30 -10.90 8.78
N VAL A 119 6.82 -11.42 9.88
CA VAL A 119 7.22 -12.82 10.01
C VAL A 119 6.32 -13.47 11.06
N ARG A 120 5.62 -14.53 10.66
CA ARG A 120 4.74 -15.28 11.56
C ARG A 120 5.54 -16.17 12.49
N PRO A 121 5.01 -16.53 13.68
CA PRO A 121 5.63 -17.51 14.55
C PRO A 121 5.94 -18.81 13.81
N GLY A 122 7.14 -19.34 13.98
CA GLY A 122 7.62 -20.55 13.29
C GLY A 122 8.14 -20.33 11.88
N ALA A 123 7.94 -19.16 11.30
CA ALA A 123 8.53 -18.78 10.01
C ALA A 123 9.84 -18.02 10.22
N SER A 124 10.65 -17.96 9.17
CA SER A 124 11.87 -17.18 9.17
C SER A 124 12.06 -16.45 7.86
N ILE A 125 12.79 -15.36 7.89
CA ILE A 125 13.19 -14.62 6.71
C ILE A 125 14.70 -14.42 6.71
N ARG A 126 15.30 -14.54 5.54
CA ARG A 126 16.72 -14.30 5.36
C ARG A 126 16.89 -12.94 4.67
N VAL A 127 17.62 -12.05 5.34
CA VAL A 127 17.86 -10.69 4.84
C VAL A 127 19.33 -10.57 4.44
N ALA A 128 19.57 -10.14 3.20
CA ALA A 128 20.91 -9.79 2.75
C ALA A 128 21.25 -8.40 3.28
N THR A 129 22.27 -8.30 4.12
CA THR A 129 22.81 -7.02 4.56
C THR A 129 23.92 -6.60 3.61
N ARG A 130 23.91 -5.33 3.21
CA ARG A 130 25.03 -4.76 2.48
C ARG A 130 26.20 -4.56 3.45
N PRO A 131 27.42 -4.89 3.04
CA PRO A 131 28.59 -4.59 3.88
C PRO A 131 28.79 -3.08 4.05
#